data_e045e6a29089a2d10c6388f22a797e54
#
_entry.id   e045e6a29089a2d10c6388f22a797e54
#
_cell.length_a   1.000
_cell.length_b   1.000
_cell.length_c   1.000
_cell.angle_alpha   90.00
_cell.angle_beta   90.00
_cell.angle_gamma   90.00
#
_symmetry.space_group_name_H-M   'P 1'
#
loop_
_entity.id
_entity.type
_entity.pdbx_description
1 polymer ?
#
loop_
_entity_poly.entity_id
_entity_poly.type
_entity_poly.pdbx_seq_one_letter_code
_entity_poly.pdbx_strand_id
1 'polypeptide(L)'
;MQGDTLGEETQDLGEAREREVTREDVATSRELVEFIRRSPSMFHSVATIRDYLDRAGATYLPEGKAWRLERGGTYYTVRNGSSLIAWRVGADLDRYHFQMCASHTDSPTYKVKSVPELAGPGEYLRLNVEGYGGMIDSTWLDRPLSVAGRVLVREGDAVRSRLLYVDRDVLLIPNVAIHMNRDVNKGVELNRQVDLCPLVSAGALRRGDFDRMVARELGVDAADVVAKDLFLVNRQEGRVWGFANEFVSSPKLDDLQCDFVSLKAFLAARNPHDVSVLACFDNEEVGSNTKQGALSTFLADVLRRVNAALGRGEEELLRALSASFLVSCDNAHAVHPNHGDKTDEGNRALMNRGIVIKEAANQHYTTDAFSRAVLREVCARAGVPVQTFANRSDSAGGSTLGNLSNMQVSVHAVDFGLAQLAMHSSFETAGVKDTAYGIRALTEFYAADIEVDGADGFRIGR
;
A
#
# COMPACT_ATOMS: atom_id res chain seq x y z
N MET A 1 -46.46 26.20 -18.06
CA MET A 1 -45.46 25.94 -17.00
C MET A 1 -45.62 24.53 -16.43
N GLN A 2 -45.25 23.48 -17.20
CA GLN A 2 -45.27 22.08 -16.74
C GLN A 2 -44.13 21.25 -17.40
N GLY A 3 -43.00 21.89 -17.69
CA GLY A 3 -41.87 21.23 -18.35
C GLY A 3 -40.61 20.99 -17.50
N ASP A 4 -40.47 21.64 -16.33
CA ASP A 4 -39.22 21.62 -15.57
C ASP A 4 -39.16 20.58 -14.43
N THR A 5 -40.27 20.07 -13.98
CA THR A 5 -40.35 19.16 -12.81
C THR A 5 -39.84 17.74 -13.11
N LEU A 6 -40.00 17.25 -14.36
CA LEU A 6 -39.55 15.90 -14.74
C LEU A 6 -38.01 15.82 -14.94
N GLY A 7 -37.39 16.93 -15.28
CA GLY A 7 -35.93 17.02 -15.41
C GLY A 7 -35.23 17.03 -14.06
N GLU A 8 -35.74 17.76 -13.09
CA GLU A 8 -35.24 17.83 -11.71
C GLU A 8 -35.42 16.51 -10.95
N GLU A 9 -36.56 15.84 -11.09
CA GLU A 9 -36.80 14.53 -10.45
C GLU A 9 -35.90 13.41 -11.02
N THR A 10 -35.61 13.42 -12.33
CA THR A 10 -34.73 12.43 -12.95
C THR A 10 -33.26 12.69 -12.61
N GLN A 11 -32.87 13.95 -12.46
CA GLN A 11 -31.51 14.32 -12.03
C GLN A 11 -31.29 13.97 -10.54
N ASP A 12 -32.25 14.23 -9.68
CA ASP A 12 -32.22 13.91 -8.25
C ASP A 12 -32.20 12.38 -8.00
N LEU A 13 -32.96 11.61 -8.80
CA LEU A 13 -32.91 10.14 -8.78
C LEU A 13 -31.58 9.58 -9.31
N GLY A 14 -30.96 10.23 -10.29
CA GLY A 14 -29.62 9.90 -10.79
C GLY A 14 -28.54 10.13 -9.71
N GLU A 15 -28.53 11.30 -9.12
CA GLU A 15 -27.62 11.66 -8.03
C GLU A 15 -27.84 10.81 -6.77
N ALA A 16 -29.07 10.43 -6.44
CA ALA A 16 -29.36 9.53 -5.35
C ALA A 16 -28.81 8.12 -5.58
N ARG A 17 -28.91 7.59 -6.81
CA ARG A 17 -28.32 6.30 -7.19
C ARG A 17 -26.79 6.31 -7.17
N GLU A 18 -26.18 7.41 -7.59
CA GLU A 18 -24.71 7.55 -7.49
C GLU A 18 -24.21 7.60 -6.04
N ARG A 19 -25.02 8.04 -5.10
CA ARG A 19 -24.70 8.07 -3.66
C ARG A 19 -24.84 6.73 -2.97
N GLU A 20 -25.66 5.83 -3.49
CA GLU A 20 -25.94 4.53 -2.87
C GLU A 20 -24.71 3.62 -2.89
N VAL A 21 -24.43 2.97 -1.75
CA VAL A 21 -23.43 1.91 -1.62
C VAL A 21 -24.06 0.59 -2.07
N THR A 22 -23.47 -0.05 -3.06
CA THR A 22 -23.97 -1.31 -3.61
C THR A 22 -23.50 -2.51 -2.79
N ARG A 23 -24.14 -3.67 -3.01
CA ARG A 23 -23.68 -4.93 -2.41
C ARG A 23 -22.29 -5.32 -2.91
N GLU A 24 -21.96 -4.97 -4.14
CA GLU A 24 -20.64 -5.25 -4.74
C GLU A 24 -19.55 -4.39 -4.09
N ASP A 25 -19.80 -3.11 -3.83
CA ASP A 25 -18.88 -2.22 -3.12
C ASP A 25 -18.56 -2.77 -1.72
N VAL A 26 -19.60 -3.23 -0.99
CA VAL A 26 -19.43 -3.86 0.33
C VAL A 26 -18.66 -5.16 0.23
N ALA A 27 -18.91 -6.00 -0.77
CA ALA A 27 -18.20 -7.26 -0.97
C ALA A 27 -16.71 -7.02 -1.29
N THR A 28 -16.42 -6.06 -2.16
CA THR A 28 -15.05 -5.64 -2.50
C THR A 28 -14.30 -5.12 -1.27
N SER A 29 -14.93 -4.29 -0.46
CA SER A 29 -14.31 -3.78 0.77
C SER A 29 -14.11 -4.88 1.84
N ARG A 30 -14.97 -5.89 1.89
CA ARG A 30 -14.74 -7.07 2.75
C ARG A 30 -13.57 -7.92 2.26
N GLU A 31 -13.41 -8.08 0.95
CA GLU A 31 -12.25 -8.75 0.37
C GLU A 31 -10.94 -7.98 0.68
N LEU A 32 -10.96 -6.65 0.61
CA LEU A 32 -9.86 -5.80 1.06
C LEU A 32 -9.51 -6.05 2.53
N VAL A 33 -10.51 -6.06 3.42
CA VAL A 33 -10.29 -6.32 4.86
C VAL A 33 -9.64 -7.70 5.07
N GLU A 34 -10.07 -8.73 4.33
CA GLU A 34 -9.46 -10.05 4.40
C GLU A 34 -8.02 -10.06 3.84
N PHE A 35 -7.74 -9.33 2.75
CA PHE A 35 -6.39 -9.14 2.23
C PHE A 35 -5.47 -8.50 3.28
N ILE A 36 -5.93 -7.45 3.96
CA ILE A 36 -5.18 -6.78 5.03
C ILE A 36 -4.97 -7.71 6.23
N ARG A 37 -6.00 -8.49 6.63
CA ARG A 37 -5.90 -9.46 7.71
C ARG A 37 -4.80 -10.51 7.46
N ARG A 38 -4.63 -10.93 6.21
CA ARG A 38 -3.58 -11.86 5.75
C ARG A 38 -2.20 -11.21 5.62
N SER A 39 -2.11 -9.89 5.76
CA SER A 39 -0.92 -9.07 5.54
C SER A 39 -0.46 -8.33 6.81
N PRO A 40 -0.18 -9.05 7.94
CA PRO A 40 0.18 -8.42 9.21
C PRO A 40 1.54 -7.69 9.20
N SER A 41 2.42 -7.95 8.23
CA SER A 41 3.68 -7.21 8.00
C SER A 41 3.99 -7.18 6.50
N MET A 42 4.92 -6.32 6.05
CA MET A 42 5.38 -6.22 4.67
C MET A 42 5.78 -7.59 4.06
N PHE A 43 6.36 -8.47 4.85
CA PHE A 43 6.72 -9.83 4.40
C PHE A 43 5.47 -10.68 4.13
N HIS A 44 4.42 -10.53 4.94
CA HIS A 44 3.15 -11.21 4.75
C HIS A 44 2.35 -10.58 3.60
N SER A 45 2.45 -9.25 3.39
CA SER A 45 1.85 -8.57 2.23
C SER A 45 2.36 -9.18 0.93
N VAL A 46 3.67 -9.33 0.79
CA VAL A 46 4.28 -10.01 -0.37
C VAL A 46 3.84 -11.47 -0.46
N ALA A 47 3.78 -12.20 0.65
CA ALA A 47 3.31 -13.59 0.64
C ALA A 47 1.84 -13.70 0.19
N THR A 48 1.00 -12.76 0.62
CA THR A 48 -0.42 -12.68 0.21
C THR A 48 -0.54 -12.35 -1.29
N ILE A 49 0.20 -11.35 -1.79
CA ILE A 49 0.22 -10.99 -3.22
C ILE A 49 0.69 -12.18 -4.07
N ARG A 50 1.74 -12.90 -3.64
CA ARG A 50 2.21 -14.11 -4.30
C ARG A 50 1.14 -15.18 -4.41
N ASP A 51 0.39 -15.43 -3.33
CA ASP A 51 -0.71 -16.41 -3.33
C ASP A 51 -1.79 -16.07 -4.39
N TYR A 52 -2.12 -14.77 -4.56
CA TYR A 52 -3.02 -14.34 -5.65
C TYR A 52 -2.41 -14.58 -7.04
N LEU A 53 -1.12 -14.24 -7.23
CA LEU A 53 -0.41 -14.43 -8.49
C LEU A 53 -0.26 -15.92 -8.84
N ASP A 54 0.13 -16.77 -7.88
CA ASP A 54 0.29 -18.20 -8.05
C ASP A 54 -1.03 -18.88 -8.44
N ARG A 55 -2.14 -18.52 -7.78
CA ARG A 55 -3.50 -18.99 -8.13
C ARG A 55 -3.94 -18.53 -9.52
N ALA A 56 -3.46 -17.39 -9.99
CA ALA A 56 -3.71 -16.89 -11.34
C ALA A 56 -2.77 -17.52 -12.40
N GLY A 57 -1.87 -18.43 -12.02
CA GLY A 57 -0.95 -19.11 -12.92
C GLY A 57 0.31 -18.33 -13.28
N ALA A 58 0.66 -17.30 -12.52
CA ALA A 58 1.91 -16.55 -12.72
C ALA A 58 3.14 -17.39 -12.32
N THR A 59 4.23 -17.23 -13.06
CA THR A 59 5.49 -17.97 -12.82
C THR A 59 6.46 -17.14 -11.99
N TYR A 60 6.91 -17.68 -10.86
CA TYR A 60 7.96 -17.09 -10.06
C TYR A 60 9.33 -17.20 -10.75
N LEU A 61 10.01 -16.07 -10.94
CA LEU A 61 11.34 -15.98 -11.53
C LEU A 61 12.34 -15.39 -10.50
N PRO A 62 13.16 -16.23 -9.84
CA PRO A 62 14.17 -15.73 -8.89
C PRO A 62 15.14 -14.76 -9.55
N GLU A 63 15.51 -13.68 -8.86
CA GLU A 63 16.48 -12.69 -9.39
C GLU A 63 17.84 -13.31 -9.73
N GLY A 64 18.32 -14.30 -8.97
CA GLY A 64 19.59 -14.97 -9.17
C GLY A 64 19.62 -16.00 -10.31
N LYS A 65 18.53 -16.17 -11.07
CA LYS A 65 18.42 -17.14 -12.18
C LYS A 65 18.23 -16.43 -13.52
N ALA A 66 18.59 -17.09 -14.62
CA ALA A 66 18.25 -16.62 -15.96
C ALA A 66 16.71 -16.67 -16.17
N TRP A 67 16.17 -15.66 -16.83
CA TRP A 67 14.74 -15.60 -17.14
C TRP A 67 14.48 -16.02 -18.58
N ARG A 68 13.40 -16.77 -18.77
CA ARG A 68 12.83 -17.10 -20.08
C ARG A 68 11.39 -16.64 -20.07
N LEU A 69 11.02 -15.81 -21.04
CA LEU A 69 9.71 -15.23 -21.14
C LEU A 69 9.03 -15.67 -22.44
N GLU A 70 7.74 -15.89 -22.36
CA GLU A 70 6.88 -16.20 -23.49
C GLU A 70 5.85 -15.08 -23.64
N ARG A 71 5.41 -14.81 -24.86
CA ARG A 71 4.31 -13.90 -25.14
C ARG A 71 3.02 -14.40 -24.51
N GLY A 72 2.24 -13.51 -23.90
CA GLY A 72 1.05 -13.86 -23.12
C GLY A 72 1.35 -14.37 -21.71
N GLY A 73 2.62 -14.64 -21.36
CA GLY A 73 3.02 -15.15 -20.04
C GLY A 73 2.93 -14.09 -18.93
N THR A 74 2.65 -14.55 -17.71
CA THR A 74 2.63 -13.72 -16.50
C THR A 74 3.68 -14.22 -15.53
N TYR A 75 4.48 -13.33 -15.01
CA TYR A 75 5.66 -13.62 -14.20
C TYR A 75 5.75 -12.68 -13.00
N TYR A 76 6.50 -13.06 -11.99
CA TYR A 76 6.87 -12.17 -10.89
C TYR A 76 8.22 -12.52 -10.29
N THR A 77 8.84 -11.54 -9.65
CA THR A 77 10.05 -11.71 -8.85
C THR A 77 9.91 -11.00 -7.50
N VAL A 78 10.74 -11.39 -6.52
CA VAL A 78 10.66 -10.89 -5.14
C VAL A 78 12.05 -10.48 -4.69
N ARG A 79 12.15 -9.29 -4.11
CA ARG A 79 13.39 -8.79 -3.47
C ARG A 79 13.19 -8.64 -1.96
N ASN A 80 14.16 -9.10 -1.18
CA ASN A 80 14.14 -9.08 0.29
C ASN A 80 12.97 -9.85 0.97
N GLY A 81 12.06 -10.48 0.21
CA GLY A 81 10.82 -11.06 0.76
C GLY A 81 9.76 -10.04 1.15
N SER A 82 10.01 -8.74 0.92
CA SER A 82 9.14 -7.64 1.30
C SER A 82 8.76 -6.70 0.15
N SER A 83 9.37 -6.87 -1.03
CA SER A 83 8.96 -6.19 -2.27
C SER A 83 8.77 -7.19 -3.40
N LEU A 84 7.85 -6.89 -4.31
CA LEU A 84 7.51 -7.77 -5.42
C LEU A 84 7.26 -6.93 -6.68
N ILE A 85 7.75 -7.44 -7.82
CA ILE A 85 7.36 -6.92 -9.13
C ILE A 85 6.80 -8.06 -9.95
N ALA A 86 5.56 -7.90 -10.46
CA ALA A 86 4.92 -8.81 -11.39
C ALA A 86 4.77 -8.14 -12.75
N TRP A 87 4.82 -8.93 -13.82
CA TRP A 87 4.59 -8.42 -15.16
C TRP A 87 3.87 -9.44 -16.04
N ARG A 88 3.13 -8.93 -17.01
CA ARG A 88 2.50 -9.72 -18.05
C ARG A 88 3.00 -9.25 -19.42
N VAL A 89 3.51 -10.18 -20.20
CA VAL A 89 3.99 -9.93 -21.56
C VAL A 89 2.79 -9.99 -22.51
N GLY A 90 2.56 -8.94 -23.28
CA GLY A 90 1.53 -8.93 -24.31
C GLY A 90 1.75 -10.02 -25.37
N ALA A 91 0.67 -10.48 -26.02
CA ALA A 91 0.75 -11.52 -27.03
C ALA A 91 1.37 -11.03 -28.35
N ASP A 92 1.13 -9.78 -28.71
CA ASP A 92 1.55 -9.19 -29.99
C ASP A 92 2.80 -8.32 -29.84
N LEU A 93 2.89 -7.49 -28.79
CA LEU A 93 3.98 -6.56 -28.50
C LEU A 93 4.32 -5.63 -29.68
N ASP A 94 3.32 -5.27 -30.50
CA ASP A 94 3.48 -4.37 -31.64
C ASP A 94 3.65 -2.90 -31.21
N ARG A 95 3.26 -2.58 -29.96
CA ARG A 95 3.44 -1.28 -29.31
C ARG A 95 4.23 -1.42 -28.03
N TYR A 96 5.42 -1.97 -28.13
CA TYR A 96 6.23 -2.35 -27.00
C TYR A 96 6.60 -1.15 -26.11
N HIS A 97 5.98 -1.10 -24.95
CA HIS A 97 6.26 -0.19 -23.85
C HIS A 97 5.82 -0.85 -22.52
N PHE A 98 5.93 -0.15 -21.39
CA PHE A 98 5.53 -0.64 -20.08
C PHE A 98 4.39 0.21 -19.52
N GLN A 99 3.25 -0.41 -19.21
CA GLN A 99 2.17 0.19 -18.41
C GLN A 99 2.29 -0.28 -16.99
N MET A 100 2.68 0.62 -16.09
CA MET A 100 3.12 0.28 -14.74
C MET A 100 2.21 0.88 -13.69
N CYS A 101 1.88 0.11 -12.64
CA CYS A 101 1.31 0.62 -11.41
C CYS A 101 2.23 0.26 -10.25
N ALA A 102 2.46 1.20 -9.35
CA ALA A 102 3.28 1.01 -8.17
C ALA A 102 2.52 1.38 -6.90
N SER A 103 2.73 0.62 -5.81
CA SER A 103 2.18 0.77 -4.46
C SER A 103 3.19 0.29 -3.44
N HIS A 104 2.88 0.34 -2.12
CA HIS A 104 3.82 -0.15 -1.12
C HIS A 104 3.22 -1.12 -0.10
N THR A 105 4.05 -2.05 0.35
CA THR A 105 3.68 -3.21 1.18
C THR A 105 3.81 -2.97 2.68
N ASP A 106 4.56 -1.94 3.08
CA ASP A 106 4.80 -1.53 4.45
C ASP A 106 3.72 -0.56 4.96
N SER A 107 3.72 -0.28 6.22
CA SER A 107 2.82 0.67 6.90
C SER A 107 3.47 1.09 8.21
N PRO A 108 3.17 2.28 8.76
CA PRO A 108 3.77 2.72 10.02
C PRO A 108 3.47 1.78 11.17
N THR A 109 4.50 1.44 11.93
CA THR A 109 4.40 0.53 13.09
C THR A 109 5.60 0.70 14.02
N TYR A 110 5.73 -0.20 15.00
CA TYR A 110 6.92 -0.32 15.87
C TYR A 110 7.69 -1.57 15.54
N LYS A 111 8.99 -1.42 15.26
CA LYS A 111 9.93 -2.53 15.08
C LYS A 111 10.47 -2.98 16.43
N VAL A 112 10.46 -4.29 16.68
CA VAL A 112 11.11 -4.89 17.86
C VAL A 112 12.62 -4.84 17.65
N LYS A 113 13.34 -4.26 18.62
CA LYS A 113 14.82 -4.16 18.58
C LYS A 113 15.49 -5.52 18.77
N SER A 114 16.76 -5.63 18.37
CA SER A 114 17.54 -6.88 18.43
C SER A 114 17.66 -7.43 19.86
N VAL A 115 17.79 -6.55 20.87
CA VAL A 115 17.63 -6.90 22.28
C VAL A 115 16.21 -6.52 22.69
N PRO A 116 15.27 -7.48 22.67
CA PRO A 116 13.84 -7.17 22.61
C PRO A 116 13.22 -6.89 23.98
N GLU A 117 13.88 -7.21 25.08
CA GLU A 117 13.24 -7.21 26.39
C GLU A 117 13.80 -6.13 27.31
N LEU A 118 12.88 -5.42 27.98
CA LEU A 118 13.17 -4.43 29.02
C LEU A 118 12.49 -4.85 30.32
N ALA A 119 13.24 -4.77 31.45
CA ALA A 119 12.64 -4.86 32.76
C ALA A 119 11.73 -3.65 33.01
N GLY A 120 10.57 -3.90 33.58
CA GLY A 120 9.68 -2.88 34.11
C GLY A 120 9.75 -2.75 35.62
N PRO A 121 8.94 -1.89 36.24
CA PRO A 121 8.76 -1.86 37.70
C PRO A 121 8.27 -3.21 38.22
N GLY A 122 8.78 -3.63 39.38
CA GLY A 122 8.44 -4.93 39.93
C GLY A 122 8.88 -6.09 39.02
N GLU A 123 7.93 -6.93 38.65
CA GLU A 123 8.16 -8.10 37.80
C GLU A 123 7.64 -7.92 36.33
N TYR A 124 7.33 -6.69 35.92
CA TYR A 124 6.87 -6.45 34.58
C TYR A 124 7.97 -6.70 33.54
N LEU A 125 7.59 -7.36 32.45
CA LEU A 125 8.41 -7.51 31.25
C LEU A 125 7.79 -6.68 30.14
N ARG A 126 8.63 -5.87 29.45
CA ARG A 126 8.23 -5.00 28.34
C ARG A 126 9.05 -5.31 27.10
N LEU A 127 8.54 -4.96 25.90
CA LEU A 127 9.34 -4.99 24.67
C LEU A 127 10.05 -3.65 24.44
N ASN A 128 11.28 -3.76 23.94
CA ASN A 128 12.07 -2.66 23.42
C ASN A 128 11.77 -2.49 21.93
N VAL A 129 11.11 -1.40 21.60
CA VAL A 129 10.67 -1.11 20.23
C VAL A 129 11.18 0.25 19.76
N GLU A 130 11.16 0.47 18.44
CA GLU A 130 11.40 1.77 17.83
C GLU A 130 10.36 2.03 16.75
N GLY A 131 10.04 3.32 16.52
CA GLY A 131 9.09 3.71 15.49
C GLY A 131 9.62 3.40 14.08
N TYR A 132 8.78 2.80 13.27
CA TYR A 132 8.98 2.58 11.85
C TYR A 132 7.96 3.45 11.11
N GLY A 133 8.45 4.50 10.45
CA GLY A 133 7.63 5.51 9.81
C GLY A 133 7.09 6.60 10.75
N GLY A 134 6.31 7.50 10.16
CA GLY A 134 5.61 8.57 10.86
C GLY A 134 4.22 8.13 11.27
N MET A 135 3.91 8.02 12.57
CA MET A 135 2.61 7.53 13.01
C MET A 135 1.97 8.42 14.06
N ILE A 136 0.67 8.32 14.20
CA ILE A 136 -0.09 8.95 15.28
C ILE A 136 0.05 8.06 16.52
N ASP A 137 1.11 8.28 17.30
CA ASP A 137 1.54 7.42 18.42
C ASP A 137 0.43 7.12 19.42
N SER A 138 -0.43 8.10 19.73
CA SER A 138 -1.54 7.95 20.70
C SER A 138 -2.58 6.89 20.29
N THR A 139 -2.69 6.57 19.00
CA THR A 139 -3.65 5.58 18.50
C THR A 139 -3.23 4.13 18.78
N TRP A 140 -2.00 3.92 19.21
CA TRP A 140 -1.46 2.61 19.58
C TRP A 140 -1.72 2.24 21.05
N LEU A 141 -2.11 3.22 21.87
CA LEU A 141 -2.40 3.01 23.28
C LEU A 141 -3.71 2.21 23.45
N ASP A 142 -3.72 1.31 24.45
CA ASP A 142 -4.86 0.48 24.86
C ASP A 142 -5.46 -0.39 23.74
N ARG A 143 -4.64 -0.76 22.74
CA ARG A 143 -5.04 -1.63 21.64
C ARG A 143 -4.62 -3.07 21.87
N PRO A 144 -5.39 -4.06 21.39
CA PRO A 144 -4.94 -5.45 21.36
C PRO A 144 -3.81 -5.56 20.32
N LEU A 145 -2.59 -5.88 20.77
CA LEU A 145 -1.42 -5.93 19.91
C LEU A 145 -0.81 -7.33 19.90
N SER A 146 -0.11 -7.59 18.80
CA SER A 146 0.69 -8.79 18.57
C SER A 146 1.98 -8.46 17.82
N VAL A 147 2.69 -9.49 17.36
CA VAL A 147 3.91 -9.38 16.55
C VAL A 147 3.81 -10.23 15.30
N ALA A 148 4.32 -9.67 14.18
CA ALA A 148 4.52 -10.38 12.92
C ALA A 148 5.81 -9.94 12.25
N GLY A 149 6.30 -10.75 11.32
CA GLY A 149 7.49 -10.44 10.56
C GLY A 149 8.17 -11.68 10.02
N ARG A 150 9.49 -11.60 9.85
CA ARG A 150 10.32 -12.75 9.45
C ARG A 150 11.32 -13.12 10.55
N VAL A 151 11.64 -14.39 10.59
CA VAL A 151 12.68 -14.96 11.46
C VAL A 151 13.63 -15.78 10.58
N LEU A 152 14.92 -15.58 10.74
CA LEU A 152 15.95 -16.38 10.09
C LEU A 152 16.28 -17.55 10.99
N VAL A 153 16.04 -18.75 10.52
CA VAL A 153 16.20 -20.02 11.28
C VAL A 153 17.27 -20.86 10.64
N ARG A 154 18.14 -21.46 11.45
CA ARG A 154 19.14 -22.42 11.03
C ARG A 154 18.46 -23.77 10.72
N GLU A 155 18.76 -24.32 9.57
CA GLU A 155 18.27 -25.61 9.08
C GLU A 155 19.46 -26.39 8.53
N GLY A 156 20.15 -27.13 9.39
CA GLY A 156 21.41 -27.80 9.06
C GLY A 156 22.54 -26.78 8.81
N ASP A 157 23.10 -26.82 7.61
CA ASP A 157 24.14 -25.88 7.12
C ASP A 157 23.56 -24.62 6.46
N ALA A 158 22.25 -24.52 6.33
CA ALA A 158 21.58 -23.38 5.74
C ALA A 158 20.88 -22.51 6.79
N VAL A 159 20.63 -21.25 6.44
CA VAL A 159 19.74 -20.34 7.19
C VAL A 159 18.57 -19.97 6.27
N ARG A 160 17.35 -20.16 6.76
CA ARG A 160 16.12 -19.94 5.99
C ARG A 160 15.26 -18.85 6.65
N SER A 161 14.63 -18.03 5.81
CA SER A 161 13.61 -17.08 6.27
C SER A 161 12.28 -17.81 6.47
N ARG A 162 11.67 -17.64 7.65
CA ARG A 162 10.32 -18.10 7.96
C ARG A 162 9.46 -16.93 8.39
N LEU A 163 8.21 -16.91 7.97
CA LEU A 163 7.25 -15.90 8.42
C LEU A 163 6.70 -16.29 9.80
N LEU A 164 6.57 -15.29 10.65
CA LEU A 164 5.95 -15.40 11.97
C LEU A 164 4.77 -14.44 12.05
N TYR A 165 3.62 -14.94 12.45
CA TYR A 165 2.50 -14.14 12.96
C TYR A 165 1.92 -14.81 14.19
N VAL A 166 1.96 -14.12 15.32
CA VAL A 166 1.31 -14.58 16.54
C VAL A 166 -0.15 -14.13 16.48
N ASP A 167 -1.02 -14.97 15.96
CA ASP A 167 -2.43 -14.65 15.67
C ASP A 167 -3.32 -14.70 16.94
N ARG A 168 -2.89 -14.00 17.99
CA ARG A 168 -3.62 -13.74 19.24
C ARG A 168 -3.11 -12.48 19.91
N ASP A 169 -3.88 -11.92 20.82
CA ASP A 169 -3.51 -10.74 21.61
C ASP A 169 -2.45 -11.12 22.65
N VAL A 170 -1.27 -10.51 22.55
CA VAL A 170 -0.12 -10.84 23.43
C VAL A 170 0.58 -9.62 24.00
N LEU A 171 0.24 -8.43 23.55
CA LEU A 171 0.90 -7.18 23.91
C LEU A 171 -0.13 -6.07 24.14
N LEU A 172 0.24 -5.10 24.96
CA LEU A 172 -0.51 -3.88 25.21
C LEU A 172 0.46 -2.73 25.47
N ILE A 173 0.21 -1.55 24.89
CA ILE A 173 0.83 -0.29 25.31
C ILE A 173 -0.19 0.43 26.20
N PRO A 174 -0.03 0.42 27.53
CA PRO A 174 -1.05 0.98 28.42
C PRO A 174 -0.96 2.50 28.49
N ASN A 175 -2.11 3.16 28.49
CA ASN A 175 -2.21 4.56 28.85
C ASN A 175 -1.95 4.80 30.33
N VAL A 176 -1.53 6.02 30.69
CA VAL A 176 -1.49 6.46 32.07
C VAL A 176 -2.89 6.84 32.54
N ALA A 177 -3.32 6.35 33.69
CA ALA A 177 -4.65 6.65 34.23
C ALA A 177 -4.85 8.17 34.38
N ILE A 178 -6.07 8.64 34.11
CA ILE A 178 -6.44 10.08 34.19
C ILE A 178 -6.08 10.70 35.57
N HIS A 179 -6.13 9.92 36.64
CA HIS A 179 -5.79 10.38 37.98
C HIS A 179 -4.31 10.72 38.15
N MET A 180 -3.43 10.11 37.34
CA MET A 180 -1.99 10.31 37.33
C MET A 180 -1.53 11.28 36.22
N ASN A 181 -2.40 11.57 35.25
CA ASN A 181 -2.17 12.51 34.16
C ASN A 181 -3.44 13.32 33.88
N ARG A 182 -3.70 14.31 34.70
CA ARG A 182 -4.96 15.09 34.61
C ARG A 182 -5.02 16.02 33.40
N ASP A 183 -3.90 16.28 32.78
CA ASP A 183 -3.78 17.16 31.61
C ASP A 183 -3.83 16.40 30.28
N VAL A 184 -4.03 15.09 30.29
CA VAL A 184 -4.03 14.23 29.08
C VAL A 184 -4.93 14.77 27.96
N ASN A 185 -6.08 15.36 28.29
CA ASN A 185 -7.02 15.91 27.31
C ASN A 185 -6.63 17.30 26.80
N LYS A 186 -5.55 17.90 27.30
CA LYS A 186 -4.99 19.16 26.80
C LYS A 186 -3.86 18.95 25.79
N GLY A 187 -3.47 17.71 25.55
CA GLY A 187 -2.36 17.26 24.73
C GLY A 187 -1.23 16.67 25.56
N VAL A 188 -0.68 15.56 25.09
CA VAL A 188 0.46 14.87 25.71
C VAL A 188 1.50 14.58 24.63
N GLU A 189 2.73 15.03 24.87
CA GLU A 189 3.88 14.61 24.09
C GLU A 189 4.30 13.20 24.56
N LEU A 190 4.18 12.22 23.65
CA LEU A 190 4.55 10.84 23.92
C LEU A 190 6.02 10.60 23.57
N ASN A 191 6.79 10.08 24.54
CA ASN A 191 8.16 9.67 24.33
C ASN A 191 8.21 8.18 23.97
N ARG A 192 8.62 7.86 22.73
CA ARG A 192 8.66 6.47 22.24
C ARG A 192 9.52 5.53 23.06
N GLN A 193 10.59 6.03 23.72
CA GLN A 193 11.46 5.21 24.54
C GLN A 193 10.88 4.93 25.95
N VAL A 194 9.99 5.81 26.44
CA VAL A 194 9.46 5.75 27.81
C VAL A 194 8.02 5.24 27.80
N ASP A 195 7.16 5.84 26.98
CA ASP A 195 5.70 5.65 27.04
C ASP A 195 5.20 4.50 26.15
N LEU A 196 5.95 4.15 25.10
CA LEU A 196 5.46 3.28 24.04
C LEU A 196 6.11 1.88 24.02
N CYS A 197 6.70 1.46 25.14
CA CYS A 197 7.22 0.10 25.30
C CYS A 197 6.09 -0.88 25.66
N PRO A 198 5.72 -1.84 24.78
CA PRO A 198 4.61 -2.75 25.07
C PRO A 198 4.83 -3.61 26.29
N LEU A 199 3.80 -3.77 27.11
CA LEU A 199 3.75 -4.73 28.20
C LEU A 199 3.61 -6.14 27.62
N VAL A 200 4.44 -7.07 28.10
CA VAL A 200 4.45 -8.50 27.72
C VAL A 200 3.94 -9.38 28.84
N SER A 201 4.35 -9.09 30.09
CA SER A 201 4.04 -9.94 31.25
C SER A 201 4.04 -9.14 32.54
N ALA A 202 3.21 -9.60 33.46
CA ALA A 202 3.12 -9.11 34.84
C ALA A 202 3.75 -10.11 35.86
N GLY A 203 4.86 -10.76 35.49
CA GLY A 203 5.64 -11.64 36.38
C GLY A 203 5.67 -13.13 36.00
N ALA A 204 4.82 -13.56 35.07
CA ALA A 204 4.82 -14.95 34.59
C ALA A 204 6.00 -15.26 33.65
N LEU A 205 6.50 -14.25 32.93
CA LEU A 205 7.61 -14.35 31.98
C LEU A 205 8.82 -13.54 32.49
N ARG A 206 10.02 -14.01 32.15
CA ARG A 206 11.29 -13.42 32.50
C ARG A 206 12.12 -13.07 31.29
N ARG A 207 13.18 -12.33 31.47
CA ARG A 207 14.12 -12.00 30.39
C ARG A 207 14.64 -13.28 29.70
N GLY A 208 14.59 -13.28 28.38
CA GLY A 208 14.91 -14.41 27.51
C GLY A 208 13.68 -15.24 27.10
N ASP A 209 12.50 -15.01 27.67
CA ASP A 209 11.28 -15.76 27.34
C ASP A 209 10.69 -15.34 25.98
N PHE A 210 10.86 -14.09 25.58
CA PHE A 210 10.33 -13.62 24.28
C PHE A 210 10.92 -14.42 23.11
N ASP A 211 12.25 -14.62 23.09
CA ASP A 211 12.90 -15.40 22.04
C ASP A 211 12.50 -16.87 22.08
N ARG A 212 12.31 -17.44 23.28
CA ARG A 212 11.76 -18.79 23.43
C ARG A 212 10.32 -18.91 22.92
N MET A 213 9.51 -17.88 23.14
CA MET A 213 8.13 -17.86 22.58
C MET A 213 8.16 -17.77 21.05
N VAL A 214 9.00 -16.92 20.47
CA VAL A 214 9.18 -16.83 18.99
C VAL A 214 9.57 -18.19 18.41
N ALA A 215 10.54 -18.87 19.02
CA ALA A 215 10.98 -20.20 18.60
C ALA A 215 9.83 -21.24 18.68
N ARG A 216 9.06 -21.21 19.77
CA ARG A 216 7.90 -22.09 19.99
C ARG A 216 6.82 -21.88 18.93
N GLU A 217 6.48 -20.64 18.59
CA GLU A 217 5.49 -20.32 17.54
C GLU A 217 5.94 -20.88 16.17
N LEU A 218 7.23 -20.91 15.91
CA LEU A 218 7.79 -21.47 14.68
C LEU A 218 8.03 -22.97 14.72
N GLY A 219 7.92 -23.60 15.90
CA GLY A 219 8.21 -25.03 16.11
C GLY A 219 9.69 -25.37 15.92
N VAL A 220 10.61 -24.49 16.37
CA VAL A 220 12.07 -24.64 16.27
C VAL A 220 12.73 -24.51 17.63
N ASP A 221 14.01 -24.94 17.73
CA ASP A 221 14.83 -24.63 18.92
C ASP A 221 15.19 -23.15 18.95
N ALA A 222 15.17 -22.56 20.13
CA ALA A 222 15.57 -21.16 20.30
C ALA A 222 17.02 -20.88 19.88
N ALA A 223 17.92 -21.87 19.99
CA ALA A 223 19.30 -21.79 19.53
C ALA A 223 19.44 -21.70 18.00
N ASP A 224 18.40 -22.11 17.25
CA ASP A 224 18.37 -22.04 15.81
C ASP A 224 17.81 -20.70 15.27
N VAL A 225 17.26 -19.86 16.12
CA VAL A 225 16.85 -18.50 15.76
C VAL A 225 18.10 -17.61 15.64
N VAL A 226 18.47 -17.28 14.40
CA VAL A 226 19.69 -16.52 14.10
C VAL A 226 19.44 -15.02 14.12
N ALA A 227 18.32 -14.56 13.54
CA ALA A 227 17.95 -13.15 13.47
C ALA A 227 16.43 -13.01 13.28
N LYS A 228 15.90 -11.82 13.54
CA LYS A 228 14.48 -11.54 13.37
C LYS A 228 14.23 -10.08 13.00
N ASP A 229 13.29 -9.85 12.10
CA ASP A 229 12.66 -8.56 11.82
C ASP A 229 11.19 -8.68 12.20
N LEU A 230 10.84 -8.27 13.40
CA LEU A 230 9.49 -8.34 13.96
C LEU A 230 8.92 -6.95 14.17
N PHE A 231 7.64 -6.80 13.91
CA PHE A 231 6.89 -5.56 14.01
C PHE A 231 5.64 -5.76 14.83
N LEU A 232 5.18 -4.72 15.52
CA LEU A 232 3.89 -4.75 16.21
C LEU A 232 2.76 -4.80 15.20
N VAL A 233 1.70 -5.48 15.55
CA VAL A 233 0.47 -5.60 14.76
C VAL A 233 -0.70 -5.16 15.63
N ASN A 234 -1.45 -4.15 15.18
CA ASN A 234 -2.77 -3.87 15.75
C ASN A 234 -3.72 -4.97 15.28
N ARG A 235 -4.29 -5.69 16.25
CA ARG A 235 -5.18 -6.83 16.00
C ARG A 235 -6.66 -6.45 15.92
N GLN A 236 -6.99 -5.18 16.02
CA GLN A 236 -8.36 -4.73 15.82
C GLN A 236 -8.82 -5.12 14.41
N GLU A 237 -9.91 -5.87 14.34
CA GLU A 237 -10.44 -6.37 13.07
C GLU A 237 -10.96 -5.23 12.19
N GLY A 238 -10.58 -5.25 10.92
CA GLY A 238 -11.14 -4.37 9.92
C GLY A 238 -12.63 -4.69 9.67
N ARG A 239 -13.41 -3.67 9.30
CA ARG A 239 -14.86 -3.84 9.09
C ARG A 239 -15.46 -2.76 8.18
N VAL A 240 -16.53 -3.13 7.49
CA VAL A 240 -17.46 -2.19 6.87
C VAL A 240 -18.50 -1.78 7.91
N TRP A 241 -18.83 -0.48 7.98
CA TRP A 241 -19.72 0.05 8.99
C TRP A 241 -20.43 1.35 8.53
N GLY A 242 -21.26 1.91 9.40
CA GLY A 242 -22.12 3.07 9.16
C GLY A 242 -23.54 2.64 8.87
N PHE A 243 -24.50 3.51 9.09
CA PHE A 243 -25.92 3.22 8.85
C PHE A 243 -26.23 2.84 7.39
N ALA A 244 -25.46 3.39 6.43
CA ALA A 244 -25.55 3.08 5.01
C ALA A 244 -24.37 2.22 4.50
N ASN A 245 -23.55 1.64 5.39
CA ASN A 245 -22.35 0.88 5.07
C ASN A 245 -21.31 1.66 4.20
N GLU A 246 -21.17 2.95 4.46
CA GLU A 246 -20.35 3.87 3.64
C GLU A 246 -18.87 3.83 3.98
N PHE A 247 -18.51 3.24 5.14
CA PHE A 247 -17.14 3.30 5.66
C PHE A 247 -16.53 1.91 5.76
N VAL A 248 -15.26 1.82 5.42
CA VAL A 248 -14.38 0.69 5.74
C VAL A 248 -13.29 1.20 6.67
N SER A 249 -13.09 0.53 7.81
CA SER A 249 -11.98 0.83 8.71
C SER A 249 -11.12 -0.41 8.93
N SER A 250 -9.82 -0.22 8.91
CA SER A 250 -8.83 -1.28 9.09
C SER A 250 -7.49 -0.70 9.53
N PRO A 251 -6.61 -1.46 10.20
CA PRO A 251 -5.19 -1.13 10.20
C PRO A 251 -4.66 -1.14 8.76
N LYS A 252 -3.64 -0.35 8.46
CA LYS A 252 -2.85 -0.44 7.22
C LYS A 252 -3.66 -0.28 5.92
N LEU A 253 -4.68 0.57 5.90
CA LEU A 253 -5.31 0.98 4.64
C LEU A 253 -4.26 1.68 3.75
N ASP A 254 -3.43 2.49 4.37
CA ASP A 254 -2.18 2.98 3.79
C ASP A 254 -1.08 1.92 3.98
N ASP A 255 -0.58 1.26 2.91
CA ASP A 255 -1.07 1.41 1.53
C ASP A 255 -1.60 0.07 0.97
N LEU A 256 -1.96 -0.87 1.87
CA LEU A 256 -2.48 -2.16 1.45
C LEU A 256 -3.81 -2.06 0.67
N GLN A 257 -4.51 -0.93 0.75
CA GLN A 257 -5.67 -0.66 -0.11
C GLN A 257 -5.23 -0.47 -1.56
N CYS A 258 -4.16 0.30 -1.82
CA CYS A 258 -3.62 0.47 -3.18
C CYS A 258 -2.92 -0.81 -3.68
N ASP A 259 -2.19 -1.54 -2.81
CA ASP A 259 -1.68 -2.87 -3.16
C ASP A 259 -2.80 -3.80 -3.66
N PHE A 260 -3.91 -3.87 -2.93
CA PHE A 260 -5.07 -4.69 -3.28
C PHE A 260 -5.70 -4.24 -4.60
N VAL A 261 -5.95 -2.95 -4.75
CA VAL A 261 -6.58 -2.37 -5.96
C VAL A 261 -5.72 -2.61 -7.19
N SER A 262 -4.41 -2.36 -7.08
CA SER A 262 -3.44 -2.56 -8.17
C SER A 262 -3.31 -4.03 -8.56
N LEU A 263 -3.24 -4.94 -7.59
CA LEU A 263 -3.20 -6.38 -7.81
C LEU A 263 -4.47 -6.89 -8.49
N LYS A 264 -5.66 -6.50 -8.01
CA LYS A 264 -6.94 -6.92 -8.59
C LYS A 264 -7.06 -6.44 -10.05
N ALA A 265 -6.68 -5.22 -10.32
CA ALA A 265 -6.68 -4.64 -11.66
C ALA A 265 -5.68 -5.36 -12.60
N PHE A 266 -4.45 -5.59 -12.15
CA PHE A 266 -3.44 -6.32 -12.89
C PHE A 266 -3.90 -7.74 -13.25
N LEU A 267 -4.57 -8.42 -12.33
CA LEU A 267 -5.09 -9.78 -12.56
C LEU A 267 -6.27 -9.80 -13.54
N ALA A 268 -7.14 -8.78 -13.50
CA ALA A 268 -8.34 -8.69 -14.34
C ALA A 268 -8.04 -8.25 -15.77
N ALA A 269 -7.18 -7.26 -15.96
CA ALA A 269 -6.90 -6.64 -17.25
C ALA A 269 -6.10 -7.55 -18.20
N ARG A 270 -6.24 -7.30 -19.48
CA ARG A 270 -5.45 -7.92 -20.57
C ARG A 270 -5.14 -6.84 -21.60
N ASN A 271 -3.86 -6.74 -21.97
CA ASN A 271 -3.40 -5.92 -23.10
C ASN A 271 -2.44 -6.77 -23.95
N PRO A 272 -2.71 -6.99 -25.23
CA PRO A 272 -1.82 -7.76 -26.11
C PRO A 272 -0.62 -6.96 -26.61
N HIS A 273 -0.62 -5.65 -26.52
CA HIS A 273 0.30 -4.75 -27.24
C HIS A 273 1.55 -4.38 -26.44
N ASP A 274 1.48 -4.38 -25.12
CA ASP A 274 2.51 -3.89 -24.19
C ASP A 274 2.95 -4.92 -23.14
N VAL A 275 3.72 -4.44 -22.16
CA VAL A 275 4.05 -5.17 -20.92
C VAL A 275 3.40 -4.45 -19.75
N SER A 276 2.36 -5.06 -19.18
CA SER A 276 1.74 -4.56 -17.95
C SER A 276 2.61 -4.93 -16.75
N VAL A 277 2.86 -3.98 -15.82
CA VAL A 277 3.74 -4.17 -14.65
C VAL A 277 3.03 -3.74 -13.36
N LEU A 278 3.06 -4.61 -12.35
CA LEU A 278 2.66 -4.31 -10.98
C LEU A 278 3.93 -4.29 -10.11
N ALA A 279 4.20 -3.19 -9.42
CA ALA A 279 5.33 -3.06 -8.51
C ALA A 279 4.84 -2.72 -7.10
N CYS A 280 5.13 -3.58 -6.12
CA CYS A 280 4.81 -3.38 -4.71
C CYS A 280 6.13 -3.25 -3.95
N PHE A 281 6.45 -2.04 -3.47
CA PHE A 281 7.72 -1.73 -2.81
C PHE A 281 7.60 -1.78 -1.29
N ASP A 282 8.73 -1.95 -0.63
CA ASP A 282 8.87 -1.86 0.83
C ASP A 282 9.62 -0.59 1.21
N ASN A 283 9.52 -0.19 2.48
CA ASN A 283 10.21 0.95 3.08
C ASN A 283 9.80 2.33 2.52
N GLU A 284 8.61 2.46 1.96
CA GLU A 284 8.06 3.76 1.59
C GLU A 284 8.04 4.67 2.81
N GLU A 285 7.49 4.20 3.93
CA GLU A 285 7.25 4.88 5.19
C GLU A 285 8.51 5.40 5.90
N VAL A 286 9.68 4.96 5.42
CA VAL A 286 11.00 5.37 5.92
C VAL A 286 11.90 5.93 4.82
N GLY A 287 11.32 6.35 3.68
CA GLY A 287 11.97 7.11 2.62
C GLY A 287 12.56 6.29 1.47
N SER A 288 12.17 5.02 1.31
CA SER A 288 12.53 4.17 0.14
C SER A 288 14.04 3.96 -0.13
N ASN A 289 14.93 4.33 0.79
CA ASN A 289 16.39 4.33 0.62
C ASN A 289 17.03 2.95 0.86
N THR A 290 16.38 1.87 0.46
CA THR A 290 16.88 0.51 0.63
C THR A 290 16.94 -0.23 -0.70
N LYS A 291 17.59 -1.41 -0.74
CA LYS A 291 17.67 -2.23 -1.96
C LYS A 291 16.30 -2.70 -2.49
N GLN A 292 15.26 -2.66 -1.67
CA GLN A 292 13.89 -3.07 -1.98
C GLN A 292 12.90 -1.91 -2.05
N GLY A 293 13.29 -0.68 -1.71
CA GLY A 293 12.44 0.51 -1.79
C GLY A 293 12.31 1.05 -3.22
N ALA A 294 11.38 1.97 -3.41
CA ALA A 294 11.10 2.58 -4.72
C ALA A 294 12.30 3.34 -5.32
N LEU A 295 13.19 3.89 -4.48
CA LEU A 295 14.42 4.56 -4.92
C LEU A 295 15.52 3.58 -5.37
N SER A 296 15.36 2.26 -5.17
CA SER A 296 16.33 1.25 -5.59
C SER A 296 16.30 1.02 -7.10
N THR A 297 17.27 0.27 -7.59
CA THR A 297 17.30 -0.18 -8.99
C THR A 297 16.31 -1.32 -9.28
N PHE A 298 15.48 -1.74 -8.32
CA PHE A 298 14.67 -2.97 -8.48
C PHE A 298 13.77 -2.93 -9.71
N LEU A 299 13.04 -1.83 -9.92
CA LEU A 299 12.20 -1.67 -11.11
C LEU A 299 13.06 -1.63 -12.38
N ALA A 300 14.11 -0.82 -12.41
CA ALA A 300 15.01 -0.71 -13.56
C ALA A 300 15.65 -2.05 -13.93
N ASP A 301 16.09 -2.83 -12.93
CA ASP A 301 16.68 -4.16 -13.14
C ASP A 301 15.67 -5.13 -13.76
N VAL A 302 14.42 -5.11 -13.28
CA VAL A 302 13.35 -5.96 -13.83
C VAL A 302 13.03 -5.58 -15.26
N LEU A 303 12.82 -4.29 -15.57
CA LEU A 303 12.48 -3.83 -16.93
C LEU A 303 13.59 -4.16 -17.92
N ARG A 304 14.87 -3.95 -17.55
CA ARG A 304 16.03 -4.32 -18.38
C ARG A 304 16.08 -5.83 -18.64
N ARG A 305 15.83 -6.63 -17.62
CA ARG A 305 15.84 -8.09 -17.76
C ARG A 305 14.67 -8.61 -18.58
N VAL A 306 13.48 -8.01 -18.44
CA VAL A 306 12.33 -8.30 -19.31
C VAL A 306 12.66 -7.98 -20.76
N ASN A 307 13.19 -6.79 -21.03
CA ASN A 307 13.61 -6.37 -22.36
C ASN A 307 14.62 -7.36 -22.99
N ALA A 308 15.68 -7.69 -22.25
CA ALA A 308 16.72 -8.62 -22.71
C ALA A 308 16.17 -10.05 -22.94
N ALA A 309 15.29 -10.55 -22.05
CA ALA A 309 14.69 -11.87 -22.17
C ALA A 309 13.72 -11.97 -23.36
N LEU A 310 13.18 -10.83 -23.84
CA LEU A 310 12.39 -10.71 -25.05
C LEU A 310 13.26 -10.55 -26.31
N GLY A 311 14.59 -10.60 -26.19
CA GLY A 311 15.53 -10.49 -27.30
C GLY A 311 15.75 -9.07 -27.81
N ARG A 312 15.41 -8.05 -26.99
CA ARG A 312 15.49 -6.62 -27.34
C ARG A 312 16.75 -5.97 -26.79
N GLY A 313 17.29 -5.00 -27.55
CA GLY A 313 18.48 -4.24 -27.21
C GLY A 313 18.22 -3.04 -26.29
N GLU A 314 19.31 -2.37 -25.86
CA GLU A 314 19.21 -1.19 -24.98
C GLU A 314 18.49 -0.02 -25.67
N GLU A 315 18.69 0.20 -26.96
CA GLU A 315 18.02 1.28 -27.72
C GLU A 315 16.50 1.06 -27.76
N GLU A 316 16.07 -0.20 -27.92
CA GLU A 316 14.63 -0.53 -27.87
C GLU A 316 14.06 -0.33 -26.46
N LEU A 317 14.84 -0.61 -25.41
CA LEU A 317 14.43 -0.31 -24.03
C LEU A 317 14.23 1.19 -23.83
N LEU A 318 15.17 2.03 -24.28
CA LEU A 318 15.08 3.48 -24.13
C LEU A 318 13.87 4.05 -24.87
N ARG A 319 13.58 3.56 -26.07
CA ARG A 319 12.33 3.92 -26.80
C ARG A 319 11.08 3.45 -26.06
N ALA A 320 11.09 2.23 -25.52
CA ALA A 320 9.97 1.71 -24.76
C ALA A 320 9.73 2.55 -23.50
N LEU A 321 10.78 2.92 -22.77
CA LEU A 321 10.65 3.76 -21.58
C LEU A 321 10.08 5.15 -21.89
N SER A 322 10.47 5.76 -23.03
CA SER A 322 9.94 7.07 -23.45
C SER A 322 8.43 7.04 -23.77
N ALA A 323 7.90 5.87 -24.12
CA ALA A 323 6.48 5.63 -24.38
C ALA A 323 5.75 5.03 -23.18
N SER A 324 6.45 4.77 -22.07
CA SER A 324 5.89 4.11 -20.89
C SER A 324 5.18 5.09 -19.95
N PHE A 325 4.28 4.54 -19.13
CA PHE A 325 3.52 5.31 -18.15
C PHE A 325 3.50 4.59 -16.80
N LEU A 326 3.70 5.35 -15.71
CA LEU A 326 3.64 4.88 -14.34
C LEU A 326 2.47 5.54 -13.60
N VAL A 327 1.62 4.74 -13.00
CA VAL A 327 0.64 5.17 -12.00
C VAL A 327 1.19 4.84 -10.62
N SER A 328 1.51 5.86 -9.84
CA SER A 328 1.90 5.73 -8.43
C SER A 328 0.63 5.77 -7.59
N CYS A 329 0.28 4.64 -7.02
CA CYS A 329 -0.93 4.45 -6.22
C CYS A 329 -0.55 4.44 -4.75
N ASP A 330 -1.02 5.44 -4.00
CA ASP A 330 -0.77 5.62 -2.59
C ASP A 330 -1.88 6.50 -2.00
N ASN A 331 -2.48 6.12 -0.87
CA ASN A 331 -3.71 6.72 -0.37
C ASN A 331 -3.61 8.24 -0.19
N ALA A 332 -4.74 8.92 -0.20
CA ALA A 332 -4.86 10.37 -0.14
C ALA A 332 -5.63 10.84 1.10
N HIS A 333 -5.33 12.05 1.60
CA HIS A 333 -6.03 12.63 2.74
C HIS A 333 -7.46 13.04 2.37
N ALA A 334 -8.46 12.47 3.04
CA ALA A 334 -9.81 12.97 2.99
C ALA A 334 -9.98 14.24 3.84
N VAL A 335 -10.93 15.10 3.46
CA VAL A 335 -11.33 16.24 4.30
C VAL A 335 -11.80 15.73 5.66
N HIS A 336 -11.15 16.22 6.72
CA HIS A 336 -11.52 15.84 8.07
C HIS A 336 -12.85 16.50 8.48
N PRO A 337 -13.86 15.76 8.97
CA PRO A 337 -15.19 16.29 9.20
C PRO A 337 -15.25 17.44 10.22
N ASN A 338 -14.32 17.47 11.18
CA ASN A 338 -14.25 18.51 12.20
C ASN A 338 -13.14 19.55 11.95
N HIS A 339 -12.27 19.33 10.94
CA HIS A 339 -11.12 20.16 10.64
C HIS A 339 -10.97 20.39 9.14
N GLY A 340 -12.04 20.82 8.48
CA GLY A 340 -12.03 21.13 7.04
C GLY A 340 -11.02 22.23 6.64
N ASP A 341 -10.62 23.06 7.61
CA ASP A 341 -9.58 24.08 7.48
C ASP A 341 -8.16 23.53 7.28
N LYS A 342 -7.94 22.23 7.50
CA LYS A 342 -6.63 21.56 7.29
C LYS A 342 -6.36 21.20 5.84
N THR A 343 -7.35 21.31 4.96
CA THR A 343 -7.23 21.03 3.52
C THR A 343 -7.32 22.32 2.70
N ASP A 344 -6.80 22.28 1.46
CA ASP A 344 -7.00 23.36 0.50
C ASP A 344 -8.50 23.55 0.20
N GLU A 345 -8.92 24.78 -0.06
CA GLU A 345 -10.35 25.09 -0.24
C GLU A 345 -10.93 24.50 -1.55
N GLY A 346 -10.13 24.47 -2.62
CA GLY A 346 -10.53 24.04 -3.96
C GLY A 346 -10.09 22.63 -4.33
N ASN A 347 -8.95 22.16 -3.77
CA ASN A 347 -8.31 20.91 -4.14
C ASN A 347 -8.33 19.93 -2.96
N ARG A 348 -9.49 19.37 -2.67
CA ARG A 348 -9.73 18.52 -1.51
C ARG A 348 -10.54 17.28 -1.86
N ALA A 349 -10.26 16.17 -1.19
CA ALA A 349 -10.83 14.88 -1.45
C ALA A 349 -11.88 14.49 -0.42
N LEU A 350 -12.94 13.83 -0.86
CA LEU A 350 -14.00 13.26 -0.05
C LEU A 350 -14.06 11.74 -0.26
N MET A 351 -14.38 10.99 0.78
CA MET A 351 -14.62 9.56 0.69
C MET A 351 -15.86 9.24 -0.16
N ASN A 352 -15.84 8.10 -0.85
CA ASN A 352 -16.91 7.62 -1.74
C ASN A 352 -17.17 8.51 -2.97
N ARG A 353 -16.18 9.30 -3.38
CA ARG A 353 -16.28 10.22 -4.52
C ARG A 353 -15.28 9.93 -5.63
N GLY A 354 -14.74 8.71 -5.64
CA GLY A 354 -13.81 8.26 -6.68
C GLY A 354 -12.35 8.48 -6.34
N ILE A 355 -11.49 8.28 -7.32
CA ILE A 355 -10.06 8.39 -7.14
C ILE A 355 -9.62 9.85 -6.97
N VAL A 356 -8.48 10.03 -6.33
CA VAL A 356 -7.91 11.34 -6.03
C VAL A 356 -6.57 11.48 -6.75
N ILE A 357 -6.46 12.38 -7.73
CA ILE A 357 -5.18 12.74 -8.34
C ILE A 357 -4.48 13.74 -7.42
N LYS A 358 -3.24 13.42 -7.03
CA LYS A 358 -2.43 14.23 -6.11
C LYS A 358 -1.45 15.09 -6.90
N GLU A 359 -1.37 16.40 -6.58
CA GLU A 359 -0.48 17.38 -7.22
C GLU A 359 0.34 18.12 -6.19
N ALA A 360 1.61 18.41 -6.50
CA ALA A 360 2.49 19.23 -5.68
C ALA A 360 3.47 20.03 -6.55
N ALA A 361 3.56 21.34 -6.34
CA ALA A 361 4.47 22.20 -7.08
C ALA A 361 5.95 21.86 -6.85
N ASN A 362 6.29 21.30 -5.70
CA ASN A 362 7.64 20.84 -5.36
C ASN A 362 7.98 19.45 -5.93
N GLN A 363 7.08 18.85 -6.71
CA GLN A 363 7.23 17.53 -7.34
C GLN A 363 7.45 16.36 -6.35
N HIS A 364 7.00 16.49 -5.12
CA HIS A 364 6.87 15.36 -4.20
C HIS A 364 5.77 14.39 -4.62
N TYR A 365 4.83 14.85 -5.47
CA TYR A 365 3.99 14.03 -6.33
C TYR A 365 4.41 14.27 -7.79
N THR A 366 4.54 13.21 -8.57
CA THR A 366 5.07 13.27 -9.95
C THR A 366 4.09 13.87 -10.96
N THR A 367 2.84 14.08 -10.56
CA THR A 367 1.76 14.53 -11.44
C THR A 367 2.10 15.86 -12.09
N ASP A 368 1.96 15.91 -13.41
CA ASP A 368 1.95 17.11 -14.21
C ASP A 368 0.64 17.20 -15.06
N ALA A 369 0.50 18.22 -15.88
CA ALA A 369 -0.70 18.41 -16.69
C ALA A 369 -0.91 17.27 -17.71
N PHE A 370 0.19 16.73 -18.26
CA PHE A 370 0.15 15.64 -19.24
C PHE A 370 -0.34 14.35 -18.59
N SER A 371 0.33 13.91 -17.53
CA SER A 371 0.04 12.67 -16.82
C SER A 371 -1.35 12.69 -16.18
N ARG A 372 -1.76 13.84 -15.63
CA ARG A 372 -3.12 14.05 -15.15
C ARG A 372 -4.15 13.89 -16.26
N ALA A 373 -3.90 14.44 -17.46
CA ALA A 373 -4.82 14.32 -18.57
C ALA A 373 -5.00 12.85 -18.99
N VAL A 374 -3.90 12.08 -19.09
CA VAL A 374 -3.97 10.64 -19.39
C VAL A 374 -4.86 9.90 -18.39
N LEU A 375 -4.61 10.06 -17.08
CA LEU A 375 -5.38 9.33 -16.07
C LEU A 375 -6.86 9.77 -16.04
N ARG A 376 -7.16 11.05 -16.25
CA ARG A 376 -8.55 11.53 -16.34
C ARG A 376 -9.31 10.90 -17.52
N GLU A 377 -8.68 10.78 -18.68
CA GLU A 377 -9.29 10.13 -19.84
C GLU A 377 -9.51 8.63 -19.60
N VAL A 378 -8.56 7.95 -18.97
CA VAL A 378 -8.71 6.54 -18.52
C VAL A 378 -9.90 6.40 -17.58
N CYS A 379 -10.00 7.25 -16.57
CA CYS A 379 -11.10 7.21 -15.61
C CYS A 379 -12.45 7.53 -16.26
N ALA A 380 -12.50 8.47 -17.21
CA ALA A 380 -13.72 8.79 -17.94
C ALA A 380 -14.23 7.56 -18.72
N ARG A 381 -13.33 6.81 -19.36
CA ARG A 381 -13.66 5.53 -20.04
C ARG A 381 -14.16 4.47 -19.08
N ALA A 382 -13.55 4.39 -17.90
CA ALA A 382 -13.95 3.46 -16.84
C ALA A 382 -15.27 3.86 -16.15
N GLY A 383 -15.80 5.05 -16.39
CA GLY A 383 -16.94 5.62 -15.65
C GLY A 383 -16.61 5.83 -14.18
N VAL A 384 -15.38 6.24 -13.86
CA VAL A 384 -14.90 6.46 -12.49
C VAL A 384 -14.78 7.94 -12.22
N PRO A 385 -15.41 8.46 -11.15
CA PRO A 385 -15.27 9.85 -10.74
C PRO A 385 -13.82 10.16 -10.31
N VAL A 386 -13.38 11.41 -10.55
CA VAL A 386 -12.03 11.88 -10.24
C VAL A 386 -12.10 13.14 -9.42
N GLN A 387 -11.31 13.18 -8.35
CA GLN A 387 -11.08 14.34 -7.51
C GLN A 387 -9.63 14.80 -7.66
N THR A 388 -9.35 16.04 -7.27
CA THR A 388 -7.99 16.59 -7.24
C THR A 388 -7.62 16.94 -5.81
N PHE A 389 -6.38 16.64 -5.42
CA PHE A 389 -5.82 17.01 -4.13
C PHE A 389 -4.54 17.81 -4.31
N ALA A 390 -4.44 18.91 -3.58
CA ALA A 390 -3.19 19.62 -3.35
C ALA A 390 -3.11 19.99 -1.86
N ASN A 391 -1.90 20.05 -1.32
CA ASN A 391 -1.71 20.52 0.05
C ASN A 391 -2.06 22.00 0.18
N ARG A 392 -2.48 22.44 1.37
CA ARG A 392 -2.51 23.87 1.69
C ARG A 392 -1.13 24.48 1.46
N SER A 393 -1.07 25.71 0.93
CA SER A 393 0.19 26.38 0.61
C SER A 393 1.10 26.62 1.82
N ASP A 394 0.56 26.57 3.03
CA ASP A 394 1.26 26.71 4.30
C ASP A 394 1.59 25.36 4.98
N SER A 395 1.35 24.23 4.29
CA SER A 395 1.63 22.87 4.76
C SER A 395 2.74 22.22 3.92
N ALA A 396 3.68 21.57 4.59
CA ALA A 396 4.82 20.94 3.90
C ALA A 396 4.40 19.72 3.03
N GLY A 397 3.29 19.08 3.34
CA GLY A 397 2.85 17.85 2.66
C GLY A 397 3.80 16.66 2.85
N GLY A 398 3.36 15.51 2.37
CA GLY A 398 4.17 14.28 2.26
C GLY A 398 4.83 14.15 0.88
N SER A 399 5.47 13.00 0.66
CA SER A 399 5.99 12.52 -0.62
C SER A 399 5.43 11.12 -0.84
N THR A 400 5.57 10.59 -2.07
CA THR A 400 5.14 9.24 -2.42
C THR A 400 6.27 8.49 -3.11
N LEU A 401 6.01 7.23 -3.44
CA LEU A 401 6.97 6.37 -4.13
C LEU A 401 7.20 6.77 -5.61
N GLY A 402 6.28 7.52 -6.24
CA GLY A 402 6.33 7.85 -7.67
C GLY A 402 7.54 8.68 -8.06
N ASN A 403 7.78 9.79 -7.37
CA ASN A 403 8.93 10.66 -7.63
C ASN A 403 10.27 9.95 -7.35
N LEU A 404 10.31 9.04 -6.37
CA LEU A 404 11.51 8.26 -6.03
C LEU A 404 11.78 7.18 -7.08
N SER A 405 10.76 6.45 -7.55
CA SER A 405 10.88 5.51 -8.67
C SER A 405 11.37 6.17 -9.94
N ASN A 406 10.90 7.38 -10.24
CA ASN A 406 11.31 8.14 -11.42
C ASN A 406 12.79 8.55 -11.43
N MET A 407 13.46 8.53 -10.29
CA MET A 407 14.92 8.73 -10.25
C MET A 407 15.70 7.59 -10.90
N GLN A 408 15.14 6.38 -10.94
CA GLN A 408 15.77 5.20 -11.53
C GLN A 408 15.14 4.81 -12.88
N VAL A 409 13.86 5.09 -13.07
CA VAL A 409 13.09 4.79 -14.28
C VAL A 409 12.29 6.05 -14.65
N SER A 410 12.91 6.93 -15.42
CA SER A 410 12.34 8.23 -15.78
C SER A 410 11.32 8.06 -16.91
N VAL A 411 10.03 8.07 -16.55
CA VAL A 411 8.88 7.90 -17.43
C VAL A 411 7.79 8.92 -17.08
N HIS A 412 6.78 9.08 -17.94
CA HIS A 412 5.57 9.82 -17.56
C HIS A 412 4.92 9.15 -16.34
N ALA A 413 4.60 9.94 -15.32
CA ALA A 413 4.03 9.40 -14.10
C ALA A 413 2.94 10.29 -13.51
N VAL A 414 1.96 9.67 -12.86
CA VAL A 414 0.88 10.34 -12.14
C VAL A 414 0.72 9.71 -10.76
N ASP A 415 0.55 10.54 -9.73
CA ASP A 415 0.21 10.10 -8.40
C ASP A 415 -1.29 10.17 -8.16
N PHE A 416 -1.88 9.06 -7.77
CA PHE A 416 -3.25 9.02 -7.32
C PHE A 416 -3.41 8.18 -6.05
N GLY A 417 -4.53 8.36 -5.36
CA GLY A 417 -4.87 7.54 -4.21
C GLY A 417 -6.35 7.46 -3.94
N LEU A 418 -6.70 6.78 -2.88
CA LEU A 418 -8.05 6.66 -2.37
C LEU A 418 -8.18 7.49 -1.10
N ALA A 419 -9.29 8.21 -0.97
CA ALA A 419 -9.47 9.15 0.12
C ALA A 419 -9.68 8.44 1.46
N GLN A 420 -8.82 8.72 2.46
CA GLN A 420 -8.93 8.16 3.80
C GLN A 420 -8.79 9.21 4.90
N LEU A 421 -9.34 8.90 6.06
CA LEU A 421 -9.16 9.64 7.31
C LEU A 421 -8.14 8.96 8.20
N ALA A 422 -7.46 9.77 9.01
CA ALA A 422 -6.52 9.31 10.02
C ALA A 422 -5.37 8.46 9.45
N MET A 423 -4.86 8.82 8.27
CA MET A 423 -3.65 8.23 7.70
C MET A 423 -2.55 8.15 8.76
N HIS A 424 -1.84 7.02 8.81
CA HIS A 424 -0.82 6.69 9.83
C HIS A 424 -1.35 6.52 11.26
N SER A 425 -2.67 6.42 11.44
CA SER A 425 -3.25 5.87 12.68
C SER A 425 -3.04 4.35 12.72
N SER A 426 -3.05 3.78 13.93
CA SER A 426 -3.08 2.31 14.06
C SER A 426 -4.38 1.70 13.50
N PHE A 427 -5.40 2.52 13.20
CA PHE A 427 -6.69 2.11 12.65
C PHE A 427 -7.29 3.26 11.83
N GLU A 428 -7.36 3.10 10.52
CA GLU A 428 -7.69 4.12 9.53
C GLU A 428 -9.10 3.91 8.96
N THR A 429 -9.63 4.89 8.23
CA THR A 429 -10.99 4.83 7.67
C THR A 429 -11.03 5.38 6.26
N ALA A 430 -11.60 4.62 5.32
CA ALA A 430 -11.81 5.02 3.93
C ALA A 430 -13.27 4.85 3.49
N GLY A 431 -13.58 5.30 2.28
CA GLY A 431 -14.88 5.11 1.65
C GLY A 431 -15.02 3.71 1.04
N VAL A 432 -16.15 3.06 1.24
CA VAL A 432 -16.43 1.70 0.73
C VAL A 432 -16.42 1.63 -0.79
N LYS A 433 -16.92 2.67 -1.48
CA LYS A 433 -16.99 2.72 -2.95
C LYS A 433 -15.62 2.92 -3.61
N ASP A 434 -14.70 3.59 -2.93
CA ASP A 434 -13.45 4.05 -3.53
C ASP A 434 -12.53 2.88 -3.90
N THR A 435 -12.57 1.77 -3.15
CA THR A 435 -11.84 0.52 -3.50
C THR A 435 -12.29 -0.03 -4.85
N ALA A 436 -13.60 -0.11 -5.09
CA ALA A 436 -14.15 -0.57 -6.37
C ALA A 436 -13.86 0.41 -7.52
N TYR A 437 -13.90 1.71 -7.25
CA TYR A 437 -13.51 2.74 -8.21
C TYR A 437 -12.05 2.60 -8.62
N GLY A 438 -11.13 2.42 -7.67
CA GLY A 438 -9.72 2.22 -7.94
C GLY A 438 -9.45 0.97 -8.79
N ILE A 439 -10.09 -0.17 -8.47
CA ILE A 439 -9.98 -1.40 -9.28
C ILE A 439 -10.44 -1.15 -10.72
N ARG A 440 -11.57 -0.47 -10.93
CA ARG A 440 -12.07 -0.18 -12.28
C ARG A 440 -11.15 0.75 -13.06
N ALA A 441 -10.68 1.84 -12.41
CA ALA A 441 -9.77 2.79 -13.04
C ALA A 441 -8.46 2.13 -13.50
N LEU A 442 -7.83 1.33 -12.61
CA LEU A 442 -6.59 0.65 -12.95
C LEU A 442 -6.78 -0.54 -13.90
N THR A 443 -7.95 -1.18 -13.90
CA THR A 443 -8.27 -2.22 -14.89
C THR A 443 -8.34 -1.60 -16.30
N GLU A 444 -9.01 -0.45 -16.44
CA GLU A 444 -9.03 0.31 -17.70
C GLU A 444 -7.62 0.80 -18.08
N PHE A 445 -6.84 1.31 -17.11
CA PHE A 445 -5.46 1.71 -17.35
C PHE A 445 -4.63 0.59 -17.95
N TYR A 446 -4.64 -0.61 -17.37
CA TYR A 446 -3.90 -1.74 -17.90
C TYR A 446 -4.44 -2.29 -19.22
N ALA A 447 -5.74 -2.15 -19.46
CA ALA A 447 -6.38 -2.64 -20.69
C ALA A 447 -6.28 -1.64 -21.86
N ALA A 448 -6.15 -0.35 -21.58
CA ALA A 448 -6.06 0.70 -22.56
C ALA A 448 -4.71 0.66 -23.27
N ASP A 449 -4.74 0.99 -24.56
CA ASP A 449 -3.57 1.17 -25.38
C ASP A 449 -3.18 2.65 -25.38
N ILE A 450 -2.23 3.01 -24.53
CA ILE A 450 -1.79 4.39 -24.32
C ILE A 450 -0.58 4.67 -25.22
N GLU A 451 -0.78 5.43 -26.28
CA GLU A 451 0.27 5.90 -27.18
C GLU A 451 0.70 7.31 -26.79
N VAL A 452 1.93 7.46 -26.35
CA VAL A 452 2.57 8.76 -26.11
C VAL A 452 3.17 9.27 -27.42
N ASP A 453 2.75 10.46 -27.88
CA ASP A 453 3.25 11.11 -29.09
C ASP A 453 4.27 12.20 -28.72
N GLY A 454 5.48 11.75 -28.34
CA GLY A 454 6.57 12.62 -27.92
C GLY A 454 6.19 13.48 -26.69
N ALA A 455 6.47 14.79 -26.77
CA ALA A 455 6.09 15.76 -25.74
C ALA A 455 4.73 16.44 -26.03
N ASP A 456 4.12 16.19 -27.17
CA ASP A 456 3.05 17.03 -27.70
C ASP A 456 1.64 16.47 -27.46
N GLY A 457 1.52 15.17 -27.18
CA GLY A 457 0.21 14.58 -26.94
C GLY A 457 0.22 13.09 -26.67
N PHE A 458 -0.97 12.54 -26.53
CA PHE A 458 -1.20 11.10 -26.38
C PHE A 458 -2.50 10.69 -27.07
N ARG A 459 -2.61 9.42 -27.36
CA ARG A 459 -3.84 8.76 -27.79
C ARG A 459 -4.12 7.60 -26.87
N ILE A 460 -5.39 7.32 -26.65
CA ILE A 460 -5.80 6.11 -25.92
C ILE A 460 -6.67 5.29 -26.87
N GLY A 461 -6.13 4.16 -27.31
CA GLY A 461 -6.81 3.15 -28.10
C GLY A 461 -7.62 2.17 -27.23
N ARG A 462 -8.17 1.16 -27.84
CA ARG A 462 -8.78 0.00 -27.18
C ARG A 462 -8.04 -1.26 -27.55
#